data_b32b179a792718238214db0cbaa54b55
#
_entry.id   b32b179a792718238214db0cbaa54b55
#
_cell.length_a   1.000
_cell.length_b   1.000
_cell.length_c   1.000
_cell.angle_alpha   90.00
_cell.angle_beta   90.00
_cell.angle_gamma   90.00
#
_symmetry.space_group_name_H-M   'P 1'
#
loop_
_entity.id
_entity.type
_entity.pdbx_description
1 polymer ?
#
loop_
_entity_poly.entity_id
_entity_poly.type
_entity_poly.pdbx_seq_one_letter_code
_entity_poly.pdbx_strand_id
1 'polypeptide(L)'
;MTLNQQSTKSNFGKWGWSMIAYCAISYYLAASLATDTLNYYPAAFTALRGWDASVADLCNVMSGIGGWLGVFTAFIFSTMTAKKGSKFMAVLGNVVSAVLTVIFALTKDPKMFLAMVVAISCITGNIQLNLVPNNIMNIWFPKKKGLALGWASMGLPLCTATIVVIFSIIGNPVVSYLGLAVLMFIFGIVSIFWLKDTPEEVGATPDNEPIDLETANALKAAQMEEAKKYTIKALVKNRNTWLIGVGHGILWMTTLGLVSNFIPKLMMVGTPQGTAIGMLTLAAVVGIVGSYIWGWIDQKFGTKQASILYGVWYLVALLLMIFHNGSMIMTLLASLFVGFGIGGIGNLIPSIIGTCFGRFGFVQANRIIAPVNTAVRSVAFIIIGAVGTANLNTAYAIFFLCSCAAVAMIAMIRQPERV
;
A
#
# COMPACT_ATOMS: atom_id res chain seq x y z
N MET A 1 25.22 -9.25 -28.66
CA MET A 1 25.30 -8.40 -27.46
C MET A 1 24.18 -8.84 -26.53
N THR A 2 24.55 -9.40 -25.39
CA THR A 2 23.65 -10.03 -24.41
C THR A 2 22.69 -9.01 -23.86
N LEU A 3 21.39 -9.30 -23.98
CA LEU A 3 20.24 -8.54 -23.51
C LEU A 3 20.44 -8.05 -22.07
N ASN A 4 20.35 -6.74 -21.91
CA ASN A 4 20.40 -5.95 -20.69
C ASN A 4 19.85 -6.68 -19.44
N GLN A 5 20.73 -7.25 -18.65
CA GLN A 5 20.44 -7.50 -17.24
C GLN A 5 20.17 -6.14 -16.59
N GLN A 6 18.92 -5.89 -16.22
CA GLN A 6 18.57 -4.72 -15.43
C GLN A 6 19.48 -4.71 -14.20
N SER A 7 20.18 -3.60 -13.97
CA SER A 7 21.09 -3.46 -12.83
C SER A 7 20.32 -3.73 -11.53
N THR A 8 20.75 -4.73 -10.79
CA THR A 8 20.24 -5.03 -9.43
C THR A 8 20.92 -4.16 -8.37
N LYS A 9 21.80 -3.24 -8.77
CA LYS A 9 22.50 -2.33 -7.86
C LYS A 9 21.60 -1.14 -7.51
N SER A 10 21.51 -0.82 -6.23
CA SER A 10 20.77 0.32 -5.68
C SER A 10 21.54 1.64 -5.91
N ASN A 11 21.87 1.95 -7.16
CA ASN A 11 22.49 3.20 -7.54
C ASN A 11 21.44 4.18 -8.06
N PHE A 12 20.84 4.95 -7.16
CA PHE A 12 19.75 5.90 -7.46
C PHE A 12 20.20 7.35 -7.54
N GLY A 13 21.47 7.63 -7.24
CA GLY A 13 21.98 8.99 -7.11
C GLY A 13 21.40 9.76 -5.92
N LYS A 14 21.92 10.95 -5.65
CA LYS A 14 21.53 11.76 -4.48
C LYS A 14 20.03 12.10 -4.49
N TRP A 15 19.54 12.59 -5.61
CA TRP A 15 18.12 12.97 -5.76
C TRP A 15 17.19 11.75 -5.75
N GLY A 16 17.60 10.64 -6.36
CA GLY A 16 16.80 9.41 -6.33
C GLY A 16 16.63 8.86 -4.93
N TRP A 17 17.69 8.78 -4.13
CA TRP A 17 17.59 8.41 -2.72
C TRP A 17 16.73 9.37 -1.91
N SER A 18 16.80 10.67 -2.21
CA SER A 18 15.94 11.68 -1.59
C SER A 18 14.46 11.43 -1.86
N MET A 19 14.08 11.05 -3.10
CA MET A 19 12.69 10.72 -3.43
C MET A 19 12.23 9.41 -2.82
N ILE A 20 13.09 8.40 -2.73
CA ILE A 20 12.82 7.14 -2.03
C ILE A 20 12.53 7.42 -0.54
N ALA A 21 13.38 8.22 0.12
CA ALA A 21 13.17 8.60 1.52
C ALA A 21 11.87 9.38 1.73
N TYR A 22 11.56 10.33 0.83
CA TYR A 22 10.30 11.06 0.85
C TYR A 22 9.09 10.10 0.79
N CYS A 23 9.12 9.15 -0.15
CA CYS A 23 8.05 8.19 -0.32
C CYS A 23 7.93 7.22 0.87
N ALA A 24 9.05 6.81 1.48
CA ALA A 24 9.05 5.98 2.69
C ALA A 24 8.39 6.71 3.87
N ILE A 25 8.70 7.99 4.07
CA ILE A 25 8.05 8.83 5.08
C ILE A 25 6.56 9.01 4.77
N SER A 26 6.19 9.23 3.51
CA SER A 26 4.79 9.34 3.08
C SER A 26 4.01 8.07 3.41
N TYR A 27 4.56 6.90 3.10
CA TYR A 27 3.96 5.61 3.47
C TYR A 27 3.82 5.44 4.97
N TYR A 28 4.85 5.78 5.74
CA TYR A 28 4.82 5.70 7.20
C TYR A 28 3.70 6.58 7.80
N LEU A 29 3.65 7.87 7.44
CA LEU A 29 2.64 8.80 7.93
C LEU A 29 1.21 8.41 7.49
N ALA A 30 1.06 7.95 6.26
CA ALA A 30 -0.23 7.52 5.76
C ALA A 30 -0.73 6.25 6.45
N ALA A 31 0.13 5.26 6.65
CA ALA A 31 -0.19 4.03 7.36
C ALA A 31 -0.51 4.30 8.83
N SER A 32 0.23 5.20 9.47
CA SER A 32 -0.02 5.58 10.87
C SER A 32 -1.37 6.25 11.08
N LEU A 33 -1.94 6.89 10.07
CA LEU A 33 -3.25 7.52 10.19
C LEU A 33 -4.39 6.64 9.66
N ALA A 34 -4.19 5.97 8.54
CA ALA A 34 -5.29 5.31 7.81
C ALA A 34 -5.47 3.82 8.14
N THR A 35 -4.44 3.12 8.66
CA THR A 35 -4.47 1.67 8.82
C THR A 35 -3.98 1.18 10.17
N ASP A 36 -2.72 1.46 10.55
CA ASP A 36 -2.09 0.73 11.66
C ASP A 36 -2.61 1.13 13.04
N THR A 37 -2.96 2.39 13.22
CA THR A 37 -3.54 2.87 14.48
C THR A 37 -5.02 2.50 14.67
N LEU A 38 -5.64 1.83 13.69
CA LEU A 38 -6.94 1.17 13.90
C LEU A 38 -6.87 0.11 15.02
N ASN A 39 -5.69 -0.39 15.30
CA ASN A 39 -5.45 -1.28 16.45
C ASN A 39 -5.35 -0.55 17.79
N TYR A 40 -5.36 0.79 17.81
CA TYR A 40 -5.16 1.59 19.02
C TYR A 40 -6.33 2.54 19.30
N TYR A 41 -6.70 3.40 18.34
CA TYR A 41 -7.60 4.52 18.61
C TYR A 41 -9.03 4.13 18.97
N PRO A 42 -9.63 3.03 18.45
CA PRO A 42 -11.02 2.70 18.80
C PRO A 42 -11.19 2.52 20.30
N ALA A 43 -10.36 1.69 20.90
CA ALA A 43 -10.39 1.44 22.33
C ALA A 43 -9.96 2.68 23.15
N ALA A 44 -8.86 3.35 22.72
CA ALA A 44 -8.29 4.47 23.44
C ALA A 44 -9.23 5.68 23.51
N PHE A 45 -9.89 6.07 22.40
CA PHE A 45 -10.83 7.19 22.41
C PHE A 45 -12.16 6.82 23.08
N THR A 46 -12.66 5.60 22.89
CA THR A 46 -13.87 5.12 23.56
C THR A 46 -13.69 5.18 25.09
N ALA A 47 -12.58 4.69 25.61
CA ALA A 47 -12.26 4.77 27.03
C ALA A 47 -12.08 6.22 27.51
N LEU A 48 -11.32 7.05 26.77
CA LEU A 48 -11.05 8.45 27.14
C LEU A 48 -12.32 9.29 27.19
N ARG A 49 -13.25 9.07 26.27
CA ARG A 49 -14.48 9.87 26.11
C ARG A 49 -15.68 9.30 26.86
N GLY A 50 -15.57 8.09 27.42
CA GLY A 50 -16.68 7.42 28.07
C GLY A 50 -17.82 7.03 27.11
N TRP A 51 -17.45 6.75 25.83
CA TRP A 51 -18.42 6.32 24.83
C TRP A 51 -18.81 4.85 25.03
N ASP A 52 -19.96 4.47 24.47
CA ASP A 52 -20.37 3.07 24.42
C ASP A 52 -19.36 2.22 23.64
N ALA A 53 -19.14 0.97 24.07
CA ALA A 53 -18.18 0.07 23.44
C ALA A 53 -18.45 -0.19 21.95
N SER A 54 -19.73 -0.08 21.53
CA SER A 54 -20.12 -0.22 20.12
C SER A 54 -19.44 0.80 19.19
N VAL A 55 -19.02 1.97 19.70
CA VAL A 55 -18.28 2.96 18.91
C VAL A 55 -16.94 2.40 18.45
N ALA A 56 -16.25 1.63 19.31
CA ALA A 56 -14.99 0.99 18.93
C ALA A 56 -15.19 -0.05 17.82
N ASP A 57 -16.25 -0.85 17.91
CA ASP A 57 -16.59 -1.85 16.88
C ASP A 57 -16.94 -1.17 15.54
N LEU A 58 -17.71 -0.08 15.61
CA LEU A 58 -18.09 0.70 14.43
C LEU A 58 -16.89 1.34 13.71
N CYS A 59 -15.76 1.62 14.37
CA CYS A 59 -14.58 2.17 13.71
C CYS A 59 -14.07 1.27 12.58
N ASN A 60 -14.07 -0.06 12.79
CA ASN A 60 -13.69 -1.02 11.75
C ASN A 60 -14.66 -0.98 10.56
N VAL A 61 -15.96 -0.96 10.85
CA VAL A 61 -17.01 -0.87 9.82
C VAL A 61 -16.87 0.44 9.03
N MET A 62 -16.66 1.57 9.70
CA MET A 62 -16.52 2.88 9.07
C MET A 62 -15.23 2.98 8.24
N SER A 63 -14.13 2.40 8.70
CA SER A 63 -12.91 2.27 7.89
C SER A 63 -13.16 1.46 6.61
N GLY A 64 -13.93 0.37 6.70
CA GLY A 64 -14.39 -0.41 5.55
C GLY A 64 -15.25 0.39 4.58
N ILE A 65 -16.23 1.15 5.09
CA ILE A 65 -17.06 2.06 4.30
C ILE A 65 -16.19 3.12 3.61
N GLY A 66 -15.21 3.70 4.34
CA GLY A 66 -14.22 4.61 3.77
C GLY A 66 -13.43 3.98 2.63
N GLY A 67 -13.04 2.71 2.76
CA GLY A 67 -12.41 1.93 1.70
C GLY A 67 -13.28 1.81 0.44
N TRP A 68 -14.58 1.53 0.61
CA TRP A 68 -15.54 1.46 -0.51
C TRP A 68 -15.79 2.83 -1.17
N LEU A 69 -16.01 3.88 -0.39
CA LEU A 69 -16.08 5.25 -0.90
C LEU A 69 -14.77 5.67 -1.57
N GLY A 70 -13.65 5.09 -1.12
CA GLY A 70 -12.33 5.21 -1.72
C GLY A 70 -12.26 4.82 -3.19
N VAL A 71 -13.17 3.96 -3.69
CA VAL A 71 -13.28 3.62 -5.12
C VAL A 71 -13.54 4.86 -5.96
N PHE A 72 -14.47 5.72 -5.52
CA PHE A 72 -14.80 6.96 -6.22
C PHE A 72 -13.70 8.01 -6.07
N THR A 73 -13.18 8.18 -4.85
CA THR A 73 -12.13 9.16 -4.60
C THR A 73 -10.82 8.79 -5.28
N ALA A 74 -10.48 7.50 -5.43
CA ALA A 74 -9.32 7.05 -6.19
C ALA A 74 -9.38 7.51 -7.65
N PHE A 75 -10.55 7.41 -8.30
CA PHE A 75 -10.74 7.91 -9.67
C PHE A 75 -10.55 9.43 -9.75
N ILE A 76 -11.15 10.18 -8.82
CA ILE A 76 -11.06 11.64 -8.77
C ILE A 76 -9.60 12.06 -8.57
N PHE A 77 -8.92 11.51 -7.55
CA PHE A 77 -7.54 11.90 -7.20
C PHE A 77 -6.53 11.49 -8.28
N SER A 78 -6.68 10.31 -8.89
CA SER A 78 -5.84 9.93 -10.03
C SER A 78 -6.04 10.86 -11.23
N THR A 79 -7.27 11.34 -11.47
CA THR A 79 -7.56 12.31 -12.52
C THR A 79 -6.95 13.68 -12.20
N MET A 80 -7.01 14.11 -10.94
CA MET A 80 -6.36 15.35 -10.49
C MET A 80 -4.84 15.26 -10.59
N THR A 81 -4.23 14.12 -10.22
CA THR A 81 -2.79 13.89 -10.35
C THR A 81 -2.34 13.94 -11.81
N ALA A 82 -3.11 13.35 -12.72
CA ALA A 82 -2.81 13.41 -14.15
C ALA A 82 -2.80 14.84 -14.72
N LYS A 83 -3.57 15.75 -14.10
CA LYS A 83 -3.67 17.16 -14.54
C LYS A 83 -2.72 18.10 -13.80
N LYS A 84 -2.51 17.88 -12.49
CA LYS A 84 -1.82 18.84 -11.60
C LYS A 84 -0.49 18.33 -11.04
N GLY A 85 -0.14 17.07 -11.29
CA GLY A 85 1.08 16.43 -10.79
C GLY A 85 0.94 15.83 -9.38
N SER A 86 1.93 15.02 -8.99
CA SER A 86 1.99 14.35 -7.69
C SER A 86 2.31 15.30 -6.56
N LYS A 87 3.14 16.32 -6.82
CA LYS A 87 3.51 17.35 -5.84
C LYS A 87 2.28 18.08 -5.31
N PHE A 88 1.40 18.54 -6.22
CA PHE A 88 0.16 19.20 -5.83
C PHE A 88 -0.71 18.27 -4.95
N MET A 89 -0.85 17.02 -5.35
CA MET A 89 -1.65 16.05 -4.61
C MET A 89 -1.04 15.69 -3.25
N ALA A 90 0.29 15.64 -3.16
CA ALA A 90 1.00 15.41 -1.89
C ALA A 90 0.71 16.54 -0.88
N VAL A 91 0.85 17.78 -1.32
CA VAL A 91 0.56 18.96 -0.46
C VAL A 91 -0.90 18.96 -0.03
N LEU A 92 -1.82 18.87 -0.99
CA LEU A 92 -3.26 18.83 -0.71
C LEU A 92 -3.62 17.70 0.25
N GLY A 93 -3.16 16.48 -0.03
CA GLY A 93 -3.45 15.30 0.77
C GLY A 93 -2.93 15.44 2.21
N ASN A 94 -1.68 15.88 2.39
CA ASN A 94 -1.11 16.04 3.74
C ASN A 94 -1.81 17.14 4.55
N VAL A 95 -2.11 18.29 3.93
CA VAL A 95 -2.81 19.39 4.61
C VAL A 95 -4.23 18.97 4.99
N VAL A 96 -4.97 18.37 4.06
CA VAL A 96 -6.34 17.90 4.35
C VAL A 96 -6.33 16.82 5.41
N SER A 97 -5.40 15.86 5.34
CA SER A 97 -5.27 14.81 6.36
C SER A 97 -4.93 15.39 7.73
N ALA A 98 -4.07 16.42 7.79
CA ALA A 98 -3.76 17.11 9.05
C ALA A 98 -5.02 17.76 9.66
N VAL A 99 -5.81 18.48 8.87
CA VAL A 99 -7.07 19.10 9.34
C VAL A 99 -8.06 18.04 9.83
N LEU A 100 -8.27 16.98 9.05
CA LEU A 100 -9.16 15.89 9.46
C LEU A 100 -8.68 15.23 10.76
N THR A 101 -7.37 15.07 10.94
CA THR A 101 -6.78 14.46 12.14
C THR A 101 -6.98 15.36 13.36
N VAL A 102 -6.89 16.71 13.22
CA VAL A 102 -7.22 17.64 14.31
C VAL A 102 -8.69 17.50 14.72
N ILE A 103 -9.61 17.49 13.74
CA ILE A 103 -11.05 17.32 14.02
C ILE A 103 -11.31 15.97 14.68
N PHE A 104 -10.70 14.89 14.16
CA PHE A 104 -10.77 13.54 14.72
C PHE A 104 -10.30 13.50 16.19
N ALA A 105 -9.17 14.12 16.51
CA ALA A 105 -8.59 14.10 17.84
C ALA A 105 -9.41 14.90 18.87
N LEU A 106 -10.01 16.02 18.45
CA LEU A 106 -10.67 16.97 19.35
C LEU A 106 -12.18 16.73 19.51
N THR A 107 -12.83 16.05 18.55
CA THR A 107 -14.27 15.83 18.62
C THR A 107 -14.68 15.03 19.84
N LYS A 108 -15.79 15.42 20.45
CA LYS A 108 -16.44 14.71 21.57
C LYS A 108 -17.72 13.96 21.12
N ASP A 109 -18.19 14.22 19.92
CA ASP A 109 -19.35 13.53 19.33
C ASP A 109 -18.90 12.24 18.63
N PRO A 110 -19.40 11.06 19.03
CA PRO A 110 -19.04 9.79 18.42
C PRO A 110 -19.44 9.70 16.95
N LYS A 111 -20.52 10.36 16.50
CA LYS A 111 -20.93 10.36 15.09
C LYS A 111 -19.93 11.12 14.22
N MET A 112 -19.50 12.30 14.70
CA MET A 112 -18.47 13.09 14.03
C MET A 112 -17.13 12.34 13.99
N PHE A 113 -16.76 11.65 15.08
CA PHE A 113 -15.56 10.82 15.15
C PHE A 113 -15.59 9.72 14.06
N LEU A 114 -16.67 8.97 13.97
CA LEU A 114 -16.86 7.92 12.95
C LEU A 114 -16.86 8.49 11.53
N ALA A 115 -17.44 9.68 11.32
CA ALA A 115 -17.37 10.37 10.02
C ALA A 115 -15.92 10.72 9.64
N MET A 116 -15.09 11.14 10.61
CA MET A 116 -13.67 11.42 10.37
C MET A 116 -12.89 10.12 10.03
N VAL A 117 -13.23 8.98 10.63
CA VAL A 117 -12.63 7.68 10.24
C VAL A 117 -12.88 7.40 8.77
N VAL A 118 -14.11 7.59 8.29
CA VAL A 118 -14.45 7.44 6.86
C VAL A 118 -13.65 8.40 5.99
N ALA A 119 -13.62 9.68 6.33
CA ALA A 119 -12.94 10.71 5.55
C ALA A 119 -11.42 10.47 5.46
N ILE A 120 -10.78 10.10 6.57
CA ILE A 120 -9.34 9.76 6.63
C ILE A 120 -9.05 8.55 5.75
N SER A 121 -9.84 7.49 5.86
CA SER A 121 -9.67 6.28 5.04
C SER A 121 -9.81 6.58 3.55
N CYS A 122 -10.77 7.43 3.16
CA CYS A 122 -10.96 7.85 1.77
C CYS A 122 -9.81 8.69 1.22
N ILE A 123 -9.30 9.64 1.99
CA ILE A 123 -8.39 10.68 1.49
C ILE A 123 -6.94 10.24 1.67
N THR A 124 -6.53 9.97 2.92
CA THR A 124 -5.14 9.60 3.24
C THR A 124 -4.74 8.29 2.58
N GLY A 125 -5.61 7.28 2.66
CA GLY A 125 -5.38 5.97 2.07
C GLY A 125 -5.23 6.01 0.54
N ASN A 126 -5.93 6.89 -0.15
CA ASN A 126 -5.82 6.99 -1.61
C ASN A 126 -4.67 7.89 -2.08
N ILE A 127 -4.47 9.05 -1.46
CA ILE A 127 -3.48 10.01 -1.94
C ILE A 127 -2.08 9.60 -1.50
N GLN A 128 -1.83 9.48 -0.18
CA GLN A 128 -0.48 9.30 0.35
C GLN A 128 -0.03 7.84 0.37
N LEU A 129 -0.97 6.89 0.45
CA LEU A 129 -0.60 5.47 0.48
C LEU A 129 -0.52 4.85 -0.93
N ASN A 130 -1.45 5.22 -1.83
CA ASN A 130 -1.57 4.52 -3.11
C ASN A 130 -1.17 5.35 -4.33
N LEU A 131 -1.29 6.67 -4.29
CA LEU A 131 -1.16 7.47 -5.49
C LEU A 131 0.19 8.17 -5.60
N VAL A 132 0.52 9.04 -4.64
CA VAL A 132 1.70 9.90 -4.72
C VAL A 132 3.00 9.09 -4.73
N PRO A 133 3.30 8.23 -3.75
CA PRO A 133 4.56 7.50 -3.73
C PRO A 133 4.72 6.57 -4.93
N ASN A 134 3.64 5.87 -5.31
CA ASN A 134 3.68 4.94 -6.44
C ASN A 134 3.94 5.67 -7.76
N ASN A 135 3.34 6.85 -7.95
CA ASN A 135 3.57 7.64 -9.16
C ASN A 135 5.00 8.16 -9.22
N ILE A 136 5.51 8.74 -8.14
CA ILE A 136 6.88 9.25 -8.06
C ILE A 136 7.89 8.13 -8.35
N MET A 137 7.75 6.96 -7.73
CA MET A 137 8.66 5.83 -7.96
C MET A 137 8.64 5.35 -9.42
N ASN A 138 7.49 5.32 -10.08
CA ASN A 138 7.38 4.94 -11.49
C ASN A 138 7.95 6.01 -12.45
N ILE A 139 7.83 7.29 -12.10
CA ILE A 139 8.36 8.39 -12.90
C ILE A 139 9.88 8.49 -12.76
N TRP A 140 10.41 8.38 -11.55
CA TRP A 140 11.83 8.50 -11.27
C TRP A 140 12.64 7.26 -11.68
N PHE A 141 12.04 6.08 -11.56
CA PHE A 141 12.74 4.80 -11.73
C PHE A 141 12.01 3.84 -12.69
N PRO A 142 11.82 4.22 -13.97
CA PRO A 142 11.11 3.38 -14.93
C PRO A 142 11.76 2.00 -15.15
N LYS A 143 13.09 1.88 -15.06
CA LYS A 143 13.83 0.63 -15.20
C LYS A 143 14.14 -0.04 -13.84
N LYS A 144 14.37 0.75 -12.77
CA LYS A 144 14.74 0.27 -11.43
C LYS A 144 13.56 0.34 -10.42
N LYS A 145 12.33 0.42 -10.93
CA LYS A 145 11.13 0.64 -10.09
C LYS A 145 10.92 -0.42 -9.01
N GLY A 146 11.23 -1.69 -9.29
CA GLY A 146 11.12 -2.77 -8.31
C GLY A 146 11.98 -2.51 -7.07
N LEU A 147 13.26 -2.19 -7.26
CA LEU A 147 14.16 -1.83 -6.15
C LEU A 147 13.74 -0.54 -5.45
N ALA A 148 13.37 0.50 -6.20
CA ALA A 148 12.97 1.78 -5.63
C ALA A 148 11.70 1.65 -4.79
N LEU A 149 10.68 0.94 -5.30
CA LEU A 149 9.47 0.62 -4.55
C LEU A 149 9.77 -0.26 -3.32
N GLY A 150 10.69 -1.22 -3.46
CA GLY A 150 11.13 -2.06 -2.35
C GLY A 150 11.68 -1.25 -1.18
N TRP A 151 12.55 -0.29 -1.46
CA TRP A 151 13.09 0.62 -0.45
C TRP A 151 12.02 1.57 0.11
N ALA A 152 11.21 2.19 -0.74
CA ALA A 152 10.19 3.14 -0.31
C ALA A 152 9.11 2.48 0.56
N SER A 153 8.64 1.30 0.17
CA SER A 153 7.55 0.62 0.88
C SER A 153 7.93 0.03 2.24
N MET A 154 9.23 0.02 2.60
CA MET A 154 9.66 -0.31 3.98
C MET A 154 9.00 0.59 5.03
N GLY A 155 8.56 1.80 4.64
CA GLY A 155 7.81 2.70 5.52
C GLY A 155 6.53 2.08 6.08
N LEU A 156 5.88 1.17 5.34
CA LEU A 156 4.64 0.50 5.78
C LEU A 156 4.89 -0.44 6.97
N PRO A 157 5.68 -1.52 6.83
CA PRO A 157 5.92 -2.42 7.95
C PRO A 157 6.70 -1.75 9.10
N LEU A 158 7.51 -0.72 8.83
CA LEU A 158 8.14 0.07 9.88
C LEU A 158 7.09 0.81 10.72
N CYS A 159 6.06 1.38 10.09
CA CYS A 159 4.93 1.97 10.80
C CYS A 159 4.22 0.93 11.66
N THR A 160 3.86 -0.22 11.09
CA THR A 160 3.20 -1.31 11.82
C THR A 160 3.97 -1.74 13.07
N ALA A 161 5.30 -1.79 12.98
CA ALA A 161 6.17 -2.19 14.09
C ALA A 161 6.29 -1.13 15.20
N THR A 162 6.10 0.17 14.89
CA THR A 162 6.51 1.25 15.80
C THR A 162 5.39 2.16 16.27
N ILE A 163 4.39 2.47 15.43
CA ILE A 163 3.44 3.57 15.73
C ILE A 163 2.56 3.31 16.96
N VAL A 164 2.06 2.10 17.12
CA VAL A 164 1.22 1.74 18.27
C VAL A 164 2.04 1.79 19.57
N VAL A 165 3.30 1.37 19.51
CA VAL A 165 4.24 1.45 20.64
C VAL A 165 4.48 2.92 21.02
N ILE A 166 4.76 3.78 20.05
CA ILE A 166 4.97 5.22 20.28
C ILE A 166 3.72 5.84 20.94
N PHE A 167 2.53 5.54 20.42
CA PHE A 167 1.27 6.07 20.97
C PHE A 167 0.98 5.54 22.37
N SER A 168 1.35 4.29 22.64
CA SER A 168 1.22 3.71 23.98
C SER A 168 2.17 4.35 25.01
N ILE A 169 3.39 4.72 24.59
CA ILE A 169 4.34 5.44 25.43
C ILE A 169 3.85 6.86 25.74
N ILE A 170 3.26 7.57 24.76
CA ILE A 170 2.68 8.89 24.97
C ILE A 170 1.49 8.80 25.94
N GLY A 171 0.72 7.71 25.91
CA GLY A 171 -0.37 7.40 26.84
C GLY A 171 -1.63 8.26 26.71
N ASN A 172 -1.62 9.28 25.85
CA ASN A 172 -2.77 10.15 25.60
C ASN A 172 -3.11 10.18 24.10
N PRO A 173 -4.25 9.61 23.68
CA PRO A 173 -4.60 9.53 22.27
C PRO A 173 -4.78 10.89 21.61
N VAL A 174 -5.31 11.90 22.31
CA VAL A 174 -5.46 13.25 21.75
C VAL A 174 -4.11 13.87 21.43
N VAL A 175 -3.15 13.79 22.36
CA VAL A 175 -1.78 14.30 22.15
C VAL A 175 -1.09 13.55 21.00
N SER A 176 -1.23 12.22 20.94
CA SER A 176 -0.65 11.41 19.88
C SER A 176 -1.15 11.82 18.50
N TYR A 177 -2.46 12.00 18.34
CA TYR A 177 -3.04 12.39 17.05
C TYR A 177 -2.83 13.86 16.70
N LEU A 178 -2.80 14.77 17.66
CA LEU A 178 -2.40 16.16 17.39
C LEU A 178 -0.94 16.25 16.97
N GLY A 179 -0.05 15.46 17.59
CA GLY A 179 1.35 15.32 17.16
C GLY A 179 1.46 14.80 15.72
N LEU A 180 0.68 13.77 15.38
CA LEU A 180 0.63 13.24 14.02
C LEU A 180 0.08 14.27 13.01
N ALA A 181 -0.95 15.05 13.38
CA ALA A 181 -1.49 16.12 12.55
C ALA A 181 -0.44 17.20 12.26
N VAL A 182 0.31 17.61 13.28
CA VAL A 182 1.44 18.56 13.12
C VAL A 182 2.49 18.01 12.18
N LEU A 183 2.89 16.74 12.35
CA LEU A 183 3.86 16.09 11.45
C LEU A 183 3.36 16.04 10.01
N MET A 184 2.10 15.70 9.77
CA MET A 184 1.51 15.69 8.43
C MET A 184 1.44 17.10 7.83
N PHE A 185 1.09 18.11 8.62
CA PHE A 185 1.06 19.49 8.16
C PHE A 185 2.45 19.97 7.75
N ILE A 186 3.46 19.74 8.61
CA ILE A 186 4.86 20.06 8.31
C ILE A 186 5.32 19.30 7.06
N PHE A 187 5.00 18.03 6.93
CA PHE A 187 5.36 17.22 5.76
C PHE A 187 4.67 17.74 4.49
N GLY A 188 3.43 18.27 4.60
CA GLY A 188 2.75 18.96 3.52
C GLY A 188 3.51 20.20 3.04
N ILE A 189 3.98 21.05 3.98
CA ILE A 189 4.80 22.24 3.67
C ILE A 189 6.14 21.80 3.06
N VAL A 190 6.81 20.85 3.68
CA VAL A 190 8.10 20.32 3.20
C VAL A 190 7.97 19.73 1.79
N SER A 191 6.83 19.14 1.45
CA SER A 191 6.54 18.61 0.10
C SER A 191 6.63 19.68 -0.99
N ILE A 192 6.34 20.94 -0.67
CA ILE A 192 6.44 22.06 -1.63
C ILE A 192 7.88 22.23 -2.14
N PHE A 193 8.85 22.05 -1.26
CA PHE A 193 10.27 22.29 -1.55
C PHE A 193 11.00 20.99 -1.92
N TRP A 194 10.68 19.91 -1.22
CA TRP A 194 11.40 18.63 -1.33
C TRP A 194 10.93 17.79 -2.50
N LEU A 195 9.59 17.60 -2.67
CA LEU A 195 9.08 16.71 -3.72
C LEU A 195 9.26 17.32 -5.10
N LYS A 196 9.75 16.49 -6.02
CA LYS A 196 9.89 16.80 -7.45
C LYS A 196 9.11 15.77 -8.26
N ASP A 197 8.28 16.21 -9.16
CA ASP A 197 7.45 15.31 -9.96
C ASP A 197 8.28 14.48 -10.93
N THR A 198 9.37 15.06 -11.46
CA THR A 198 10.25 14.38 -12.41
C THR A 198 11.74 14.65 -12.10
N PRO A 199 12.66 13.72 -12.40
CA PRO A 199 14.09 13.92 -12.17
C PRO A 199 14.66 15.08 -12.98
N GLU A 200 14.15 15.34 -14.18
CA GLU A 200 14.61 16.39 -15.05
C GLU A 200 14.42 17.80 -14.48
N GLU A 201 13.49 17.98 -13.52
CA GLU A 201 13.29 19.28 -12.82
C GLU A 201 14.50 19.72 -11.99
N VAL A 202 15.35 18.78 -11.61
CA VAL A 202 16.55 19.02 -10.79
C VAL A 202 17.85 18.67 -11.51
N GLY A 203 17.80 18.57 -12.84
CA GLY A 203 18.95 18.19 -13.67
C GLY A 203 19.41 16.74 -13.47
N ALA A 204 18.54 15.89 -12.92
CA ALA A 204 18.79 14.46 -12.79
C ALA A 204 18.15 13.69 -13.95
N THR A 205 18.57 12.46 -14.14
CA THR A 205 18.07 11.57 -15.19
C THR A 205 17.28 10.40 -14.59
N PRO A 206 16.29 9.85 -15.31
CA PRO A 206 15.59 8.66 -14.88
C PRO A 206 16.57 7.52 -14.56
N ASP A 207 16.30 6.77 -13.48
CA ASP A 207 17.15 5.66 -13.03
C ASP A 207 18.61 6.04 -12.70
N ASN A 208 18.93 7.33 -12.64
CA ASN A 208 20.30 7.86 -12.54
C ASN A 208 21.19 7.31 -13.66
N GLU A 209 20.65 7.26 -14.89
CA GLU A 209 21.41 6.82 -16.07
C GLU A 209 22.32 7.92 -16.59
N PRO A 210 23.52 7.58 -17.12
CA PRO A 210 24.47 8.54 -17.65
C PRO A 210 24.06 8.98 -19.08
N ILE A 211 22.94 9.68 -19.18
CA ILE A 211 22.48 10.34 -20.40
C ILE A 211 22.49 11.85 -20.21
N ASP A 212 22.66 12.61 -21.29
CA ASP A 212 22.57 14.07 -21.21
C ASP A 212 21.10 14.51 -20.95
N LEU A 213 20.99 15.74 -20.42
CA LEU A 213 19.68 16.28 -20.00
C LEU A 213 18.77 16.58 -21.20
N GLU A 214 19.33 16.91 -22.36
CA GLU A 214 18.58 17.18 -23.59
C GLU A 214 17.91 15.90 -24.08
N THR A 215 18.64 14.79 -24.16
CA THR A 215 18.13 13.48 -24.50
C THR A 215 17.09 13.03 -23.47
N ALA A 216 17.32 13.25 -22.18
CA ALA A 216 16.35 12.91 -21.12
C ALA A 216 15.02 13.69 -21.29
N ASN A 217 15.08 14.98 -21.62
CA ASN A 217 13.90 15.80 -21.85
C ASN A 217 13.15 15.41 -23.16
N ALA A 218 13.89 15.06 -24.21
CA ALA A 218 13.29 14.56 -25.46
C ALA A 218 12.55 13.24 -25.22
N LEU A 219 13.15 12.29 -24.49
CA LEU A 219 12.51 11.04 -24.09
C LEU A 219 11.29 11.28 -23.21
N LYS A 220 11.37 12.23 -22.27
CA LYS A 220 10.22 12.62 -21.43
C LYS A 220 9.06 13.10 -22.29
N ALA A 221 9.32 14.02 -23.24
CA ALA A 221 8.28 14.55 -24.12
C ALA A 221 7.62 13.44 -24.96
N ALA A 222 8.41 12.54 -25.54
CA ALA A 222 7.92 11.41 -26.33
C ALA A 222 7.06 10.45 -25.47
N GLN A 223 7.49 10.12 -24.26
CA GLN A 223 6.75 9.26 -23.34
C GLN A 223 5.45 9.92 -22.83
N MET A 224 5.45 11.24 -22.61
CA MET A 224 4.24 11.98 -22.24
C MET A 224 3.23 11.99 -23.38
N GLU A 225 3.69 12.14 -24.64
CA GLU A 225 2.81 12.07 -25.82
C GLU A 225 2.24 10.65 -25.98
N GLU A 226 3.08 9.64 -25.81
CA GLU A 226 2.63 8.24 -25.82
C GLU A 226 1.56 7.95 -24.77
N ALA A 227 1.68 8.53 -23.56
CA ALA A 227 0.72 8.33 -22.48
C ALA A 227 -0.69 8.86 -22.80
N LYS A 228 -0.83 9.79 -23.76
CA LYS A 228 -2.14 10.31 -24.18
C LYS A 228 -3.05 9.25 -24.83
N LYS A 229 -2.46 8.17 -25.38
CA LYS A 229 -3.24 7.03 -25.91
C LYS A 229 -4.06 6.31 -24.83
N TYR A 230 -3.67 6.41 -23.56
CA TYR A 230 -4.36 5.75 -22.45
C TYR A 230 -5.58 6.55 -21.97
N THR A 231 -6.54 6.75 -22.88
CA THR A 231 -7.85 7.32 -22.53
C THR A 231 -8.66 6.33 -21.68
N ILE A 232 -9.66 6.81 -20.94
CA ILE A 232 -10.55 5.95 -20.14
C ILE A 232 -11.18 4.86 -21.01
N LYS A 233 -11.65 5.21 -22.22
CA LYS A 233 -12.24 4.26 -23.18
C LYS A 233 -11.23 3.19 -23.61
N ALA A 234 -9.97 3.57 -23.85
CA ALA A 234 -8.92 2.63 -24.22
C ALA A 234 -8.57 1.70 -23.05
N LEU A 235 -8.47 2.24 -21.84
CA LEU A 235 -8.16 1.48 -20.63
C LEU A 235 -9.24 0.48 -20.25
N VAL A 236 -10.52 0.85 -20.33
CA VAL A 236 -11.65 -0.07 -20.09
C VAL A 236 -11.65 -1.25 -21.07
N LYS A 237 -11.21 -1.03 -22.32
CA LYS A 237 -11.08 -2.09 -23.34
C LYS A 237 -9.79 -2.91 -23.20
N ASN A 238 -8.82 -2.42 -22.45
CA ASN A 238 -7.52 -3.09 -22.29
C ASN A 238 -7.62 -4.25 -21.31
N ARG A 239 -7.32 -5.45 -21.78
CA ARG A 239 -7.34 -6.68 -20.99
C ARG A 239 -6.42 -6.59 -19.75
N ASN A 240 -5.22 -6.01 -19.89
CA ASN A 240 -4.27 -5.89 -18.78
C ASN A 240 -4.83 -5.04 -17.64
N THR A 241 -5.67 -4.01 -17.94
CA THR A 241 -6.31 -3.19 -16.90
C THR A 241 -7.10 -4.04 -15.91
N TRP A 242 -7.91 -4.97 -16.42
CA TRP A 242 -8.74 -5.86 -15.60
C TRP A 242 -7.93 -6.96 -14.94
N LEU A 243 -7.00 -7.60 -15.67
CA LEU A 243 -6.15 -8.65 -15.11
C LEU A 243 -5.30 -8.13 -13.94
N ILE A 244 -4.76 -6.89 -14.05
CA ILE A 244 -3.99 -6.26 -12.97
C ILE A 244 -4.93 -5.85 -11.83
N GLY A 245 -6.02 -5.14 -12.14
CA GLY A 245 -6.94 -4.63 -11.13
C GLY A 245 -7.57 -5.74 -10.29
N VAL A 246 -8.07 -6.78 -10.91
CA VAL A 246 -8.72 -7.91 -10.23
C VAL A 246 -7.69 -8.88 -9.65
N GLY A 247 -6.71 -9.32 -10.44
CA GLY A 247 -5.72 -10.32 -10.00
C GLY A 247 -4.90 -9.85 -8.80
N HIS A 248 -4.31 -8.64 -8.87
CA HIS A 248 -3.59 -8.09 -7.73
C HIS A 248 -4.53 -7.62 -6.60
N GLY A 249 -5.77 -7.21 -6.95
CA GLY A 249 -6.80 -6.93 -5.97
C GLY A 249 -7.12 -8.13 -5.08
N ILE A 250 -7.20 -9.32 -5.64
CA ILE A 250 -7.39 -10.58 -4.91
C ILE A 250 -6.17 -10.90 -4.03
N LEU A 251 -4.94 -10.72 -4.53
CA LEU A 251 -3.76 -10.92 -3.69
C LEU A 251 -3.73 -9.94 -2.52
N TRP A 252 -4.14 -8.69 -2.73
CA TRP A 252 -4.27 -7.73 -1.63
C TRP A 252 -5.42 -8.08 -0.67
N MET A 253 -6.55 -8.55 -1.20
CA MET A 253 -7.67 -9.07 -0.40
C MET A 253 -7.18 -10.17 0.55
N THR A 254 -6.37 -11.09 0.04
CA THR A 254 -5.77 -12.20 0.82
C THR A 254 -4.84 -11.68 1.91
N THR A 255 -3.92 -10.76 1.55
CA THR A 255 -3.01 -10.12 2.51
C THR A 255 -3.78 -9.44 3.63
N LEU A 256 -4.78 -8.62 3.26
CA LEU A 256 -5.59 -7.86 4.20
C LEU A 256 -6.39 -8.79 5.12
N GLY A 257 -7.04 -9.81 4.55
CA GLY A 257 -7.81 -10.79 5.31
C GLY A 257 -6.98 -11.60 6.30
N LEU A 258 -5.76 -12.00 5.91
CA LEU A 258 -4.83 -12.70 6.78
C LEU A 258 -4.32 -11.81 7.92
N VAL A 259 -3.81 -10.62 7.58
CA VAL A 259 -3.16 -9.74 8.56
C VAL A 259 -4.15 -9.18 9.57
N SER A 260 -5.35 -8.78 9.13
CA SER A 260 -6.38 -8.24 10.03
C SER A 260 -6.95 -9.27 11.00
N ASN A 261 -6.82 -10.57 10.69
CA ASN A 261 -7.32 -11.65 11.53
C ASN A 261 -6.21 -12.59 12.04
N PHE A 262 -4.97 -12.14 11.99
CA PHE A 262 -3.82 -12.93 12.40
C PHE A 262 -3.87 -13.27 13.91
N ILE A 263 -4.07 -12.27 14.75
CA ILE A 263 -4.18 -12.46 16.22
C ILE A 263 -5.40 -13.32 16.56
N PRO A 264 -6.65 -13.02 16.12
CA PRO A 264 -7.78 -13.88 16.35
C PRO A 264 -7.56 -15.34 15.96
N LYS A 265 -6.93 -15.56 14.79
CA LYS A 265 -6.64 -16.92 14.33
C LYS A 265 -5.67 -17.66 15.23
N LEU A 266 -4.59 -17.02 15.70
CA LEU A 266 -3.66 -17.64 16.64
C LEU A 266 -4.32 -17.93 17.98
N MET A 267 -5.19 -17.04 18.47
CA MET A 267 -5.94 -17.27 19.71
C MET A 267 -6.92 -18.43 19.58
N MET A 268 -7.57 -18.61 18.44
CA MET A 268 -8.47 -19.76 18.17
C MET A 268 -7.76 -21.11 18.30
N VAL A 269 -6.47 -21.19 18.06
CA VAL A 269 -5.67 -22.42 18.17
C VAL A 269 -4.94 -22.52 19.51
N GLY A 270 -5.31 -21.67 20.49
CA GLY A 270 -4.81 -21.74 21.86
C GLY A 270 -3.55 -20.91 22.13
N THR A 271 -3.09 -20.08 21.18
CA THR A 271 -1.95 -19.18 21.42
C THR A 271 -2.37 -18.05 22.37
N PRO A 272 -1.66 -17.78 23.47
CA PRO A 272 -1.95 -16.66 24.35
C PRO A 272 -1.89 -15.32 23.62
N GLN A 273 -2.80 -14.40 23.96
CA GLN A 273 -2.93 -13.10 23.29
C GLN A 273 -1.62 -12.32 23.20
N GLY A 274 -0.86 -12.24 24.30
CA GLY A 274 0.45 -11.55 24.31
C GLY A 274 1.45 -12.16 23.34
N THR A 275 1.48 -13.49 23.23
CA THR A 275 2.31 -14.19 22.24
C THR A 275 1.84 -13.90 20.80
N ALA A 276 0.54 -13.92 20.57
CA ALA A 276 -0.05 -13.63 19.25
C ALA A 276 0.28 -12.20 18.79
N ILE A 277 0.23 -11.21 19.68
CA ILE A 277 0.65 -9.83 19.42
C ILE A 277 2.14 -9.77 19.09
N GLY A 278 3.00 -10.44 19.91
CA GLY A 278 4.44 -10.53 19.65
C GLY A 278 4.76 -11.16 18.27
N MET A 279 4.00 -12.18 17.87
CA MET A 279 4.16 -12.82 16.56
C MET A 279 3.74 -11.91 15.40
N LEU A 280 2.72 -11.06 15.55
CA LEU A 280 2.37 -10.05 14.56
C LEU A 280 3.47 -8.98 14.45
N THR A 281 4.05 -8.57 15.58
CA THR A 281 5.20 -7.64 15.58
C THR A 281 6.41 -8.25 14.87
N LEU A 282 6.71 -9.52 15.13
CA LEU A 282 7.76 -10.26 14.41
C LEU A 282 7.46 -10.29 12.89
N ALA A 283 6.21 -10.58 12.50
CA ALA A 283 5.78 -10.56 11.12
C ALA A 283 6.01 -9.18 10.47
N ALA A 284 5.71 -8.09 11.17
CA ALA A 284 5.96 -6.73 10.67
C ALA A 284 7.46 -6.45 10.47
N VAL A 285 8.32 -6.86 11.40
CA VAL A 285 9.79 -6.73 11.27
C VAL A 285 10.31 -7.52 10.07
N VAL A 286 9.84 -8.76 9.89
CA VAL A 286 10.17 -9.58 8.70
C VAL A 286 9.67 -8.91 7.43
N GLY A 287 8.52 -8.23 7.48
CA GLY A 287 7.97 -7.46 6.37
C GLY A 287 8.87 -6.31 5.89
N ILE A 288 9.66 -5.69 6.78
CA ILE A 288 10.63 -4.66 6.39
C ILE A 288 11.66 -5.26 5.42
N VAL A 289 12.25 -6.39 5.81
CA VAL A 289 13.21 -7.12 4.95
C VAL A 289 12.52 -7.66 3.70
N GLY A 290 11.30 -8.16 3.86
CA GLY A 290 10.45 -8.65 2.76
C GLY A 290 10.22 -7.58 1.68
N SER A 291 9.97 -6.32 2.06
CA SER A 291 9.78 -5.22 1.10
C SER A 291 10.95 -5.07 0.14
N TYR A 292 12.18 -5.09 0.66
CA TYR A 292 13.38 -5.01 -0.18
C TYR A 292 13.55 -6.25 -1.06
N ILE A 293 13.39 -7.45 -0.48
CA ILE A 293 13.61 -8.70 -1.20
C ILE A 293 12.59 -8.87 -2.34
N TRP A 294 11.30 -8.55 -2.12
CA TRP A 294 10.29 -8.55 -3.19
C TRP A 294 10.62 -7.54 -4.29
N GLY A 295 11.12 -6.36 -3.93
CA GLY A 295 11.58 -5.36 -4.89
C GLY A 295 12.79 -5.86 -5.71
N TRP A 296 13.72 -6.59 -5.08
CA TRP A 296 14.86 -7.21 -5.75
C TRP A 296 14.44 -8.37 -6.67
N ILE A 297 13.49 -9.20 -6.23
CA ILE A 297 12.91 -10.28 -7.06
C ILE A 297 12.23 -9.68 -8.30
N ASP A 298 11.44 -8.62 -8.12
CA ASP A 298 10.80 -7.87 -9.20
C ASP A 298 11.84 -7.34 -10.19
N GLN A 299 12.88 -6.70 -9.69
CA GLN A 299 13.94 -6.15 -10.52
C GLN A 299 14.71 -7.24 -11.29
N LYS A 300 15.01 -8.36 -10.66
CA LYS A 300 15.83 -9.43 -11.23
C LYS A 300 15.06 -10.31 -12.22
N PHE A 301 13.87 -10.76 -11.84
CA PHE A 301 13.09 -11.73 -12.59
C PHE A 301 11.94 -11.11 -13.40
N GLY A 302 11.59 -9.87 -13.08
CA GLY A 302 10.50 -9.13 -13.70
C GLY A 302 9.20 -9.23 -12.92
N THR A 303 8.38 -8.18 -13.05
CA THR A 303 7.22 -7.95 -12.21
C THR A 303 6.15 -9.04 -12.32
N LYS A 304 5.96 -9.60 -13.52
CA LYS A 304 4.99 -10.69 -13.72
C LYS A 304 5.40 -11.93 -12.94
N GLN A 305 6.66 -12.35 -13.06
CA GLN A 305 7.21 -13.52 -12.38
C GLN A 305 7.23 -13.32 -10.87
N ALA A 306 7.63 -12.12 -10.42
CA ALA A 306 7.59 -11.75 -9.02
C ALA A 306 6.17 -11.80 -8.45
N SER A 307 5.16 -11.33 -9.20
CA SER A 307 3.76 -11.36 -8.79
C SER A 307 3.18 -12.79 -8.74
N ILE A 308 3.59 -13.66 -9.66
CA ILE A 308 3.22 -15.08 -9.63
C ILE A 308 3.83 -15.75 -8.40
N LEU A 309 5.14 -15.54 -8.17
CA LEU A 309 5.84 -16.08 -6.99
C LEU A 309 5.20 -15.59 -5.69
N TYR A 310 4.83 -14.31 -5.64
CA TYR A 310 4.13 -13.72 -4.50
C TYR A 310 2.78 -14.38 -4.25
N GLY A 311 2.00 -14.64 -5.30
CA GLY A 311 0.74 -15.36 -5.19
C GLY A 311 0.94 -16.78 -4.64
N VAL A 312 1.92 -17.52 -5.16
CA VAL A 312 2.28 -18.87 -4.66
C VAL A 312 2.74 -18.80 -3.20
N TRP A 313 3.52 -17.79 -2.83
CA TRP A 313 3.93 -17.56 -1.43
C TRP A 313 2.74 -17.45 -0.49
N TYR A 314 1.72 -16.66 -0.90
CA TYR A 314 0.50 -16.53 -0.10
C TYR A 314 -0.37 -17.79 -0.07
N LEU A 315 -0.36 -18.62 -1.11
CA LEU A 315 -0.99 -19.95 -1.03
C LEU A 315 -0.37 -20.80 0.08
N VAL A 316 0.96 -20.79 0.21
CA VAL A 316 1.65 -21.49 1.31
C VAL A 316 1.31 -20.86 2.66
N ALA A 317 1.31 -19.53 2.77
CA ALA A 317 0.92 -18.84 4.00
C ALA A 317 -0.51 -19.19 4.45
N LEU A 318 -1.45 -19.25 3.51
CA LEU A 318 -2.84 -19.66 3.77
C LEU A 318 -2.92 -21.12 4.26
N LEU A 319 -2.19 -22.04 3.63
CA LEU A 319 -2.15 -23.42 4.09
C LEU A 319 -1.59 -23.54 5.51
N LEU A 320 -0.51 -22.83 5.82
CA LEU A 320 0.03 -22.78 7.18
C LEU A 320 -1.01 -22.27 8.19
N MET A 321 -1.80 -21.27 7.82
CA MET A 321 -2.84 -20.71 8.68
C MET A 321 -4.07 -21.62 8.80
N ILE A 322 -4.47 -22.32 7.73
CA ILE A 322 -5.60 -23.26 7.75
C ILE A 322 -5.28 -24.48 8.62
N PHE A 323 -4.10 -25.07 8.42
CA PHE A 323 -3.65 -26.29 9.12
C PHE A 323 -2.92 -25.98 10.43
N HIS A 324 -2.98 -24.76 10.93
CA HIS A 324 -2.35 -24.36 12.18
C HIS A 324 -2.92 -25.16 13.37
N ASN A 325 -2.04 -25.87 14.07
CA ASN A 325 -2.40 -26.78 15.16
C ASN A 325 -2.09 -26.27 16.58
N GLY A 326 -1.74 -24.99 16.72
CA GLY A 326 -1.36 -24.37 18.01
C GLY A 326 0.10 -24.58 18.40
N SER A 327 0.90 -25.34 17.63
CA SER A 327 2.32 -25.51 17.97
C SER A 327 3.13 -24.23 17.73
N MET A 328 4.13 -23.99 18.57
CA MET A 328 5.01 -22.80 18.45
C MET A 328 5.77 -22.76 17.12
N ILE A 329 6.13 -23.92 16.58
CA ILE A 329 6.82 -24.03 15.28
C ILE A 329 5.89 -23.52 14.16
N MET A 330 4.63 -23.98 14.14
CA MET A 330 3.64 -23.50 13.16
C MET A 330 3.35 -22.01 13.32
N THR A 331 3.28 -21.51 14.56
CA THR A 331 3.10 -20.09 14.86
C THR A 331 4.26 -19.26 14.28
N LEU A 332 5.50 -19.69 14.49
CA LEU A 332 6.69 -19.02 13.93
C LEU A 332 6.71 -19.07 12.40
N LEU A 333 6.47 -20.24 11.79
CA LEU A 333 6.42 -20.37 10.33
C LEU A 333 5.32 -19.49 9.73
N ALA A 334 4.12 -19.51 10.29
CA ALA A 334 3.02 -18.67 9.84
C ALA A 334 3.39 -17.18 9.93
N SER A 335 3.99 -16.75 11.04
CA SER A 335 4.44 -15.36 11.25
C SER A 335 5.49 -14.95 10.22
N LEU A 336 6.47 -15.81 9.92
CA LEU A 336 7.50 -15.54 8.92
C LEU A 336 6.93 -15.46 7.51
N PHE A 337 6.04 -16.41 7.13
CA PHE A 337 5.46 -16.43 5.79
C PHE A 337 4.49 -15.27 5.55
N VAL A 338 3.61 -14.99 6.50
CA VAL A 338 2.69 -13.85 6.42
C VAL A 338 3.48 -12.53 6.44
N GLY A 339 4.44 -12.40 7.37
CA GLY A 339 5.26 -11.20 7.51
C GLY A 339 6.06 -10.88 6.25
N PHE A 340 6.79 -11.85 5.71
CA PHE A 340 7.54 -11.66 4.46
C PHE A 340 6.63 -11.23 3.31
N GLY A 341 5.40 -11.76 3.24
CA GLY A 341 4.40 -11.38 2.25
C GLY A 341 3.89 -9.95 2.42
N ILE A 342 3.73 -9.43 3.64
CA ILE A 342 3.27 -8.05 3.88
C ILE A 342 4.10 -7.04 3.08
N GLY A 343 5.42 -7.25 2.98
CA GLY A 343 6.32 -6.36 2.25
C GLY A 343 6.14 -6.33 0.73
N GLY A 344 5.49 -7.35 0.12
CA GLY A 344 5.50 -7.49 -1.35
C GLY A 344 4.38 -6.73 -2.07
N ILE A 345 3.18 -6.68 -1.50
CA ILE A 345 2.02 -6.16 -2.24
C ILE A 345 2.13 -4.66 -2.55
N GLY A 346 2.74 -3.89 -1.67
CA GLY A 346 2.99 -2.46 -1.87
C GLY A 346 3.92 -2.16 -3.06
N ASN A 347 4.78 -3.12 -3.44
CA ASN A 347 5.74 -2.97 -4.52
C ASN A 347 5.20 -3.45 -5.87
N LEU A 348 4.58 -4.64 -5.87
CA LEU A 348 4.28 -5.37 -7.10
C LEU A 348 3.15 -4.74 -7.90
N ILE A 349 2.14 -4.18 -7.23
CA ILE A 349 1.02 -3.53 -7.93
C ILE A 349 1.48 -2.29 -8.70
N PRO A 350 2.14 -1.29 -8.10
CA PRO A 350 2.61 -0.15 -8.87
C PRO A 350 3.68 -0.53 -9.90
N SER A 351 4.50 -1.53 -9.63
CA SER A 351 5.52 -1.99 -10.57
C SER A 351 4.90 -2.61 -11.82
N ILE A 352 3.88 -3.47 -11.70
CA ILE A 352 3.23 -4.10 -12.87
C ILE A 352 2.48 -3.06 -13.71
N ILE A 353 1.83 -2.07 -13.08
CA ILE A 353 1.18 -0.97 -13.79
C ILE A 353 2.21 -0.18 -14.60
N GLY A 354 3.33 0.22 -13.97
CA GLY A 354 4.41 0.91 -14.65
C GLY A 354 5.07 0.10 -15.76
N THR A 355 5.15 -1.24 -15.59
CA THR A 355 5.67 -2.13 -16.64
C THR A 355 4.76 -2.21 -17.85
N CYS A 356 3.43 -2.27 -17.64
CA CYS A 356 2.46 -2.43 -18.73
C CYS A 356 2.09 -1.13 -19.43
N PHE A 357 2.13 0.01 -18.72
CA PHE A 357 1.62 1.29 -19.23
C PHE A 357 2.71 2.37 -19.35
N GLY A 358 3.91 2.08 -18.91
CA GLY A 358 5.04 3.00 -19.00
C GLY A 358 5.04 4.11 -17.96
N ARG A 359 6.08 4.95 -18.01
CA ARG A 359 6.43 5.98 -17.03
C ARG A 359 5.29 6.97 -16.74
N PHE A 360 4.70 7.56 -17.78
CA PHE A 360 3.60 8.52 -17.66
C PHE A 360 2.22 7.90 -17.87
N GLY A 361 2.16 6.67 -18.40
CA GLY A 361 0.94 5.89 -18.51
C GLY A 361 0.44 5.33 -17.18
N PHE A 362 1.31 5.24 -16.17
CA PHE A 362 0.97 4.76 -14.82
C PHE A 362 -0.25 5.49 -14.23
N VAL A 363 -0.20 6.83 -14.16
CA VAL A 363 -1.30 7.63 -13.58
C VAL A 363 -2.58 7.48 -14.38
N GLN A 364 -2.48 7.42 -15.72
CA GLN A 364 -3.65 7.23 -16.59
C GLN A 364 -4.31 5.88 -16.33
N ALA A 365 -3.51 4.80 -16.30
CA ALA A 365 -4.01 3.45 -16.05
C ALA A 365 -4.57 3.30 -14.62
N ASN A 366 -3.94 3.95 -13.65
CA ASN A 366 -4.36 3.89 -12.24
C ASN A 366 -5.74 4.52 -12.00
N ARG A 367 -6.25 5.36 -12.93
CA ARG A 367 -7.63 5.89 -12.88
C ARG A 367 -8.69 4.79 -12.90
N ILE A 368 -8.39 3.64 -13.49
CA ILE A 368 -9.30 2.47 -13.55
C ILE A 368 -8.80 1.36 -12.63
N ILE A 369 -7.48 1.09 -12.62
CA ILE A 369 -6.93 -0.04 -11.87
C ILE A 369 -7.08 0.17 -10.36
N ALA A 370 -6.82 1.38 -9.84
CA ALA A 370 -6.93 1.62 -8.40
C ALA A 370 -8.35 1.46 -7.84
N PRO A 371 -9.41 2.00 -8.47
CA PRO A 371 -10.79 1.73 -8.08
C PRO A 371 -11.14 0.25 -8.08
N VAL A 372 -10.79 -0.48 -9.16
CA VAL A 372 -11.04 -1.93 -9.28
C VAL A 372 -10.32 -2.69 -8.17
N ASN A 373 -9.04 -2.39 -7.97
CA ASN A 373 -8.23 -3.02 -6.94
C ASN A 373 -8.81 -2.75 -5.53
N THR A 374 -9.21 -1.51 -5.25
CA THR A 374 -9.83 -1.12 -3.98
C THR A 374 -11.15 -1.84 -3.75
N ALA A 375 -12.00 -1.96 -4.76
CA ALA A 375 -13.25 -2.69 -4.66
C ALA A 375 -13.01 -4.17 -4.33
N VAL A 376 -12.09 -4.83 -5.08
CA VAL A 376 -11.80 -6.26 -4.90
C VAL A 376 -11.17 -6.54 -3.54
N ARG A 377 -10.19 -5.76 -3.11
CA ARG A 377 -9.53 -5.99 -1.80
C ARG A 377 -10.49 -5.83 -0.62
N SER A 378 -11.47 -4.93 -0.74
CA SER A 378 -12.46 -4.69 0.33
C SER A 378 -13.43 -5.85 0.54
N VAL A 379 -13.52 -6.78 -0.42
CA VAL A 379 -14.31 -8.02 -0.30
C VAL A 379 -13.79 -8.92 0.83
N ALA A 380 -12.51 -8.76 1.25
CA ALA A 380 -11.96 -9.48 2.39
C ALA A 380 -12.84 -9.37 3.64
N PHE A 381 -13.26 -8.16 3.98
CA PHE A 381 -14.09 -7.90 5.15
C PHE A 381 -15.51 -8.47 5.03
N ILE A 382 -16.05 -8.49 3.80
CA ILE A 382 -17.36 -9.10 3.51
C ILE A 382 -17.29 -10.61 3.72
N ILE A 383 -16.25 -11.27 3.20
CA ILE A 383 -16.05 -12.72 3.38
C ILE A 383 -15.89 -13.05 4.85
N ILE A 384 -15.03 -12.32 5.57
CA ILE A 384 -14.79 -12.57 7.01
C ILE A 384 -16.07 -12.31 7.82
N GLY A 385 -16.79 -11.23 7.53
CA GLY A 385 -18.04 -10.90 8.19
C GLY A 385 -19.15 -11.93 7.95
N ALA A 386 -19.26 -12.44 6.72
CA ALA A 386 -20.26 -13.43 6.35
C ALA A 386 -19.98 -14.82 6.97
N VAL A 387 -18.70 -15.21 7.07
CA VAL A 387 -18.29 -16.50 7.63
C VAL A 387 -18.21 -16.45 9.15
N GLY A 388 -17.92 -15.28 9.71
CA GLY A 388 -17.70 -15.07 11.14
C GLY A 388 -16.27 -15.42 11.58
N THR A 389 -15.80 -14.71 12.62
CA THR A 389 -14.44 -14.91 13.15
C THR A 389 -14.23 -16.29 13.79
N ALA A 390 -15.31 -16.98 14.18
CA ALA A 390 -15.26 -18.35 14.67
C ALA A 390 -14.90 -19.38 13.59
N ASN A 391 -15.03 -19.04 12.30
CA ASN A 391 -14.82 -19.95 11.18
C ASN A 391 -13.73 -19.44 10.19
N LEU A 392 -12.67 -18.82 10.69
CA LEU A 392 -11.61 -18.24 9.85
C LEU A 392 -10.97 -19.24 8.88
N ASN A 393 -10.96 -20.54 9.18
CA ASN A 393 -10.47 -21.56 8.23
C ASN A 393 -11.28 -21.57 6.94
N THR A 394 -12.61 -21.38 7.01
CA THR A 394 -13.48 -21.30 5.83
C THR A 394 -13.16 -20.02 5.03
N ALA A 395 -12.99 -18.88 5.69
CA ALA A 395 -12.59 -17.65 5.02
C ALA A 395 -11.22 -17.80 4.31
N TYR A 396 -10.24 -18.43 4.96
CA TYR A 396 -8.93 -18.67 4.38
C TYR A 396 -8.96 -19.69 3.24
N ALA A 397 -9.84 -20.68 3.27
CA ALA A 397 -10.07 -21.60 2.15
C ALA A 397 -10.66 -20.85 0.94
N ILE A 398 -11.59 -19.93 1.14
CA ILE A 398 -12.11 -19.05 0.08
C ILE A 398 -10.98 -18.18 -0.50
N PHE A 399 -10.16 -17.56 0.36
CA PHE A 399 -9.00 -16.77 -0.09
C PHE A 399 -7.99 -17.60 -0.86
N PHE A 400 -7.78 -18.86 -0.47
CA PHE A 400 -6.91 -19.80 -1.19
C PHE A 400 -7.40 -20.03 -2.62
N LEU A 401 -8.67 -20.37 -2.80
CA LEU A 401 -9.27 -20.58 -4.12
C LEU A 401 -9.22 -19.32 -4.98
N CYS A 402 -9.55 -18.16 -4.39
CA CYS A 402 -9.45 -16.88 -5.07
C CYS A 402 -7.99 -16.56 -5.47
N SER A 403 -7.01 -16.86 -4.61
CA SER A 403 -5.59 -16.62 -4.90
C SER A 403 -5.07 -17.54 -6.01
N CYS A 404 -5.55 -18.79 -6.12
CA CYS A 404 -5.25 -19.65 -7.27
C CYS A 404 -5.74 -19.00 -8.58
N ALA A 405 -6.97 -18.47 -8.60
CA ALA A 405 -7.49 -17.75 -9.75
C ALA A 405 -6.68 -16.48 -10.06
N ALA A 406 -6.27 -15.74 -9.02
CA ALA A 406 -5.43 -14.54 -9.19
C ALA A 406 -4.07 -14.86 -9.81
N VAL A 407 -3.42 -15.92 -9.39
CA VAL A 407 -2.14 -16.38 -9.98
C VAL A 407 -2.33 -16.71 -11.46
N ALA A 408 -3.40 -17.41 -11.82
CA ALA A 408 -3.74 -17.70 -13.23
C ALA A 408 -4.01 -16.41 -14.02
N MET A 409 -4.76 -15.45 -13.46
CA MET A 409 -5.01 -14.15 -14.10
C MET A 409 -3.72 -13.36 -14.32
N ILE A 410 -2.82 -13.33 -13.34
CA ILE A 410 -1.53 -12.64 -13.43
C ILE A 410 -0.64 -13.30 -14.49
N ALA A 411 -0.65 -14.63 -14.59
CA ALA A 411 0.07 -15.35 -15.62
C ALA A 411 -0.40 -15.01 -17.05
N MET A 412 -1.65 -14.56 -17.21
CA MET A 412 -2.22 -14.13 -18.49
C MET A 412 -1.92 -12.66 -18.86
N ILE A 413 -1.27 -11.88 -17.98
CA ILE A 413 -0.87 -10.50 -18.28
C ILE A 413 0.16 -10.50 -19.42
N ARG A 414 -0.10 -9.68 -20.44
CA ARG A 414 0.84 -9.44 -21.52
C ARG A 414 1.68 -8.22 -21.18
N GLN A 415 2.98 -8.44 -21.00
CA GLN A 415 3.94 -7.35 -20.84
C GLN A 415 4.45 -6.94 -22.22
N PRO A 416 4.73 -5.63 -22.46
CA PRO A 416 5.49 -5.22 -23.63
C PRO A 416 6.87 -5.89 -23.58
N GLU A 417 7.42 -6.20 -24.73
CA GLU A 417 8.81 -6.70 -24.81
C GLU A 417 9.74 -5.69 -24.13
N ARG A 418 10.65 -6.21 -23.34
CA ARG A 418 11.65 -5.37 -22.66
C ARG A 418 12.63 -4.87 -23.73
N VAL A 419 12.50 -3.59 -24.08
CA VAL A 419 13.45 -2.90 -24.97
C VAL A 419 14.70 -2.49 -24.20
#